data_2fa8edd48e5b1576f79483cc844cd475
#
_entry.id   2fa8edd48e5b1576f79483cc844cd475
#
_cell.length_a   1.000
_cell.length_b   1.000
_cell.length_c   1.000
_cell.angle_alpha   90.00
_cell.angle_beta   90.00
_cell.angle_gamma   90.00
#
_symmetry.space_group_name_H-M   'P 1'
#
loop_
_entity.id
_entity.type
_entity.pdbx_description
1 polymer ?
#
loop_
_entity_poly.entity_id
_entity_poly.type
_entity_poly.pdbx_seq_one_letter_code
_entity_poly.pdbx_strand_id
1 'polypeptide(L)'
;MPSTFPLRTRRHWLGAVAAAAALLSAGAAQAQAKTIYIGMNGGTMEKAYTQYVFPAFEKLYGAKVVVVPGTSSDILAKAQANKDKPQMHVMFLDDGIMVRAIGMGLCEKQRPSPALNEIYPAARFKDDMASGVSLGMTGIAYNKKMFTEKGWAAPTSWMDFADPKFKGKVVFQSVSSSSFGLHGFLMFNRIQGGNDKNVEPGFKAWPEKIGPNVLEYIPSSAKLSEMVQTGEAALFPLTPTAVAALKVKGIPVEYAQPKEGSVVLMVGQCVIANNSEPELAQKLAEFLLSPLAQANVLQYGSQIPTNPKAPAVGEGAAQVAQISQWMKNAVTLDWESINANRPAWNARWNKTIEK
;
A
#
# COMPACT_ATOMS: atom_id res chain seq x y z
N MET A 1 89.47 -18.87 -43.94
CA MET A 1 88.84 -19.82 -43.02
C MET A 1 87.89 -18.98 -42.12
N PRO A 2 86.59 -19.12 -42.20
CA PRO A 2 85.69 -18.38 -41.42
C PRO A 2 85.26 -19.16 -40.17
N SER A 3 85.30 -18.52 -39.02
CA SER A 3 84.83 -19.02 -37.73
C SER A 3 83.34 -18.68 -37.54
N THR A 4 82.55 -19.74 -37.38
CA THR A 4 81.15 -19.70 -37.02
C THR A 4 80.96 -19.48 -35.51
N PHE A 5 80.13 -18.46 -35.10
CA PHE A 5 79.62 -18.35 -33.74
C PHE A 5 78.13 -18.76 -33.73
N PRO A 6 77.69 -19.55 -32.74
CA PRO A 6 76.29 -19.99 -32.70
C PRO A 6 75.41 -18.99 -31.94
N LEU A 7 74.31 -18.61 -32.57
CA LEU A 7 73.15 -17.92 -31.98
C LEU A 7 72.42 -18.88 -31.04
N ARG A 8 72.46 -18.66 -29.75
CA ARG A 8 71.60 -19.36 -28.75
C ARG A 8 71.03 -18.38 -27.78
N THR A 9 69.69 -18.56 -27.53
CA THR A 9 68.91 -18.07 -26.36
C THR A 9 68.39 -16.63 -26.40
N ARG A 10 67.25 -16.45 -27.09
CA ARG A 10 66.27 -15.38 -26.79
C ARG A 10 64.82 -15.89 -26.85
N ARG A 11 64.53 -17.04 -26.25
CA ARG A 11 63.19 -17.66 -26.43
C ARG A 11 62.45 -17.92 -25.12
N HIS A 12 62.92 -17.49 -23.94
CA HIS A 12 62.30 -17.81 -22.64
C HIS A 12 61.78 -16.62 -21.83
N TRP A 13 61.77 -15.41 -22.35
CA TRP A 13 61.29 -14.23 -21.61
C TRP A 13 59.88 -13.74 -22.06
N LEU A 14 59.32 -14.26 -23.10
CA LEU A 14 57.97 -13.90 -23.55
C LEU A 14 56.85 -14.72 -22.94
N GLY A 15 57.16 -15.83 -22.29
CA GLY A 15 56.13 -16.69 -21.67
C GLY A 15 55.71 -16.23 -20.25
N ALA A 16 56.56 -15.49 -19.54
CA ALA A 16 56.30 -15.11 -18.14
C ALA A 16 55.38 -13.84 -18.03
N VAL A 17 55.39 -12.97 -19.04
CA VAL A 17 54.56 -11.74 -18.99
C VAL A 17 53.12 -12.03 -19.42
N ALA A 18 52.85 -13.03 -20.28
CA ALA A 18 51.52 -13.42 -20.67
C ALA A 18 50.72 -14.13 -19.54
N ALA A 19 51.42 -14.88 -18.67
CA ALA A 19 50.77 -15.57 -17.55
C ALA A 19 50.39 -14.63 -16.41
N ALA A 20 51.12 -13.53 -16.20
CA ALA A 20 50.81 -12.52 -15.16
C ALA A 20 49.63 -11.61 -15.57
N ALA A 21 49.42 -11.34 -16.86
CA ALA A 21 48.29 -10.59 -17.37
C ALA A 21 46.96 -11.37 -17.33
N ALA A 22 47.01 -12.71 -17.44
CA ALA A 22 45.83 -13.57 -17.33
C ALA A 22 45.31 -13.78 -15.92
N LEU A 23 46.16 -13.61 -14.89
CA LEU A 23 45.79 -13.68 -13.48
C LEU A 23 45.18 -12.37 -12.92
N LEU A 24 45.37 -11.24 -13.58
CA LEU A 24 44.78 -9.94 -13.20
C LEU A 24 43.39 -9.69 -13.81
N SER A 25 42.99 -10.48 -14.82
CA SER A 25 41.65 -10.40 -15.41
C SER A 25 40.59 -11.32 -14.79
N ALA A 26 40.97 -12.17 -13.83
CA ALA A 26 40.04 -13.10 -13.15
C ALA A 26 39.37 -12.51 -11.89
N GLY A 27 39.62 -11.22 -11.57
CA GLY A 27 39.17 -10.60 -10.30
C GLY A 27 37.98 -9.68 -10.35
N ALA A 28 37.38 -9.44 -11.51
CA ALA A 28 36.19 -8.58 -11.62
C ALA A 28 34.97 -9.35 -12.16
N ALA A 29 34.65 -10.46 -11.55
CA ALA A 29 33.26 -10.89 -11.60
C ALA A 29 32.46 -9.83 -10.82
N GLN A 30 32.01 -8.76 -11.49
CA GLN A 30 31.00 -7.88 -10.92
C GLN A 30 29.84 -8.76 -10.51
N ALA A 31 29.71 -8.99 -9.19
CA ALA A 31 28.56 -9.67 -8.66
C ALA A 31 27.33 -8.88 -9.16
N GLN A 32 26.57 -9.49 -10.06
CA GLN A 32 25.37 -8.90 -10.61
C GLN A 32 24.49 -8.50 -9.42
N ALA A 33 24.14 -7.21 -9.34
CA ALA A 33 23.35 -6.69 -8.23
C ALA A 33 22.06 -7.52 -8.11
N LYS A 34 21.82 -8.07 -6.92
CA LYS A 34 20.61 -8.83 -6.62
C LYS A 34 19.39 -7.96 -6.80
N THR A 35 18.32 -8.50 -7.36
CA THR A 35 17.07 -7.75 -7.57
C THR A 35 16.00 -8.26 -6.63
N ILE A 36 15.40 -7.34 -5.88
CA ILE A 36 14.23 -7.56 -5.03
C ILE A 36 12.99 -7.02 -5.73
N TYR A 37 11.98 -7.86 -5.89
CA TYR A 37 10.68 -7.46 -6.41
C TYR A 37 9.73 -7.22 -5.24
N ILE A 38 9.09 -6.03 -5.22
CA ILE A 38 8.11 -5.65 -4.19
C ILE A 38 6.76 -5.37 -4.83
N GLY A 39 5.73 -6.10 -4.39
CA GLY A 39 4.35 -5.81 -4.77
C GLY A 39 3.80 -4.64 -3.96
N MET A 40 3.27 -3.59 -4.61
CA MET A 40 2.70 -2.45 -3.90
C MET A 40 1.74 -1.63 -4.78
N ASN A 41 0.93 -0.79 -4.14
CA ASN A 41 0.08 0.14 -4.88
C ASN A 41 0.92 1.10 -5.71
N GLY A 42 0.49 1.31 -6.95
CA GLY A 42 1.10 2.27 -7.87
C GLY A 42 0.82 3.74 -7.51
N GLY A 43 1.21 4.64 -8.41
CA GLY A 43 0.91 6.06 -8.28
C GLY A 43 1.79 6.80 -7.28
N THR A 44 1.19 7.53 -6.35
CA THR A 44 1.92 8.39 -5.39
C THR A 44 2.78 7.56 -4.42
N MET A 45 2.26 6.41 -3.95
CA MET A 45 3.01 5.52 -3.07
C MET A 45 4.25 4.99 -3.79
N GLU A 46 4.08 4.37 -4.96
CA GLU A 46 5.19 3.86 -5.77
C GLU A 46 6.26 4.94 -6.01
N LYS A 47 5.85 6.15 -6.42
CA LYS A 47 6.77 7.26 -6.67
C LYS A 47 7.56 7.64 -5.43
N ALA A 48 6.92 7.74 -4.27
CA ALA A 48 7.58 8.10 -3.03
C ALA A 48 8.65 7.07 -2.62
N TYR A 49 8.31 5.78 -2.70
CA TYR A 49 9.26 4.72 -2.39
C TYR A 49 10.40 4.63 -3.41
N THR A 50 10.09 4.68 -4.71
CA THR A 50 11.09 4.54 -5.78
C THR A 50 12.07 5.71 -5.81
N GLN A 51 11.60 6.93 -5.55
CA GLN A 51 12.44 8.11 -5.65
C GLN A 51 13.19 8.44 -4.35
N TYR A 52 12.62 8.14 -3.19
CA TYR A 52 13.12 8.67 -1.92
C TYR A 52 13.48 7.62 -0.87
N VAL A 53 13.10 6.34 -1.06
CA VAL A 53 13.36 5.26 -0.10
C VAL A 53 14.29 4.22 -0.67
N PHE A 54 13.93 3.59 -1.79
CA PHE A 54 14.69 2.49 -2.36
C PHE A 54 16.14 2.84 -2.74
N PRO A 55 16.47 4.04 -3.25
CA PRO A 55 17.87 4.38 -3.60
C PRO A 55 18.85 4.26 -2.42
N ALA A 56 18.39 4.58 -1.20
CA ALA A 56 19.21 4.44 0.00
C ALA A 56 19.45 2.97 0.36
N PHE A 57 18.43 2.13 0.26
CA PHE A 57 18.53 0.67 0.45
C PHE A 57 19.44 0.04 -0.62
N GLU A 58 19.23 0.38 -1.88
CA GLU A 58 20.01 -0.12 -3.03
C GLU A 58 21.51 0.18 -2.85
N LYS A 59 21.83 1.41 -2.45
CA LYS A 59 23.21 1.82 -2.15
C LYS A 59 23.81 1.06 -0.96
N LEU A 60 23.02 0.84 0.10
CA LEU A 60 23.49 0.20 1.33
C LEU A 60 23.79 -1.28 1.12
N TYR A 61 22.98 -1.98 0.32
CA TYR A 61 23.04 -3.44 0.16
C TYR A 61 23.55 -3.90 -1.21
N GLY A 62 23.88 -2.99 -2.12
CA GLY A 62 24.33 -3.33 -3.48
C GLY A 62 23.26 -4.10 -4.26
N ALA A 63 22.00 -3.77 -4.05
CA ALA A 63 20.85 -4.45 -4.62
C ALA A 63 20.02 -3.48 -5.49
N LYS A 64 19.06 -4.03 -6.24
CA LYS A 64 18.06 -3.28 -6.99
C LYS A 64 16.65 -3.62 -6.47
N VAL A 65 15.80 -2.61 -6.27
CA VAL A 65 14.40 -2.82 -5.91
C VAL A 65 13.51 -2.47 -7.09
N VAL A 66 12.66 -3.42 -7.50
CA VAL A 66 11.74 -3.28 -8.63
C VAL A 66 10.31 -3.42 -8.13
N VAL A 67 9.47 -2.44 -8.45
CA VAL A 67 8.05 -2.45 -8.08
C VAL A 67 7.25 -3.31 -9.04
N VAL A 68 6.38 -4.15 -8.49
CA VAL A 68 5.30 -4.85 -9.17
C VAL A 68 3.99 -4.17 -8.78
N PRO A 69 3.48 -3.24 -9.60
CA PRO A 69 2.32 -2.44 -9.23
C PRO A 69 1.02 -3.25 -9.29
N GLY A 70 0.09 -2.89 -8.41
CA GLY A 70 -1.25 -3.48 -8.37
C GLY A 70 -2.03 -3.03 -7.14
N THR A 71 -3.34 -3.30 -7.11
CA THR A 71 -4.12 -3.19 -5.88
C THR A 71 -3.71 -4.29 -4.90
N SER A 72 -4.05 -4.14 -3.62
CA SER A 72 -3.80 -5.19 -2.62
C SER A 72 -4.39 -6.55 -3.05
N SER A 73 -5.55 -6.56 -3.68
CA SER A 73 -6.18 -7.79 -4.20
C SER A 73 -5.41 -8.40 -5.37
N ASP A 74 -4.90 -7.57 -6.30
CA ASP A 74 -4.10 -8.03 -7.44
C ASP A 74 -2.77 -8.63 -6.98
N ILE A 75 -2.11 -7.97 -6.03
CA ILE A 75 -0.83 -8.43 -5.46
C ILE A 75 -1.03 -9.74 -4.71
N LEU A 76 -2.08 -9.85 -3.89
CA LEU A 76 -2.43 -11.10 -3.22
C LEU A 76 -2.66 -12.23 -4.21
N ALA A 77 -3.45 -11.98 -5.27
CA ALA A 77 -3.73 -12.98 -6.30
C ALA A 77 -2.45 -13.44 -7.03
N LYS A 78 -1.54 -12.51 -7.38
CA LYS A 78 -0.24 -12.83 -7.95
C LYS A 78 0.63 -13.66 -7.00
N ALA A 79 0.68 -13.30 -5.70
CA ALA A 79 1.44 -14.06 -4.71
C ALA A 79 0.89 -15.47 -4.53
N GLN A 80 -0.44 -15.62 -4.49
CA GLN A 80 -1.10 -16.92 -4.39
C GLN A 80 -0.86 -17.80 -5.61
N ALA A 81 -0.98 -17.25 -6.82
CA ALA A 81 -0.76 -17.98 -8.06
C ALA A 81 0.69 -18.48 -8.22
N ASN A 82 1.64 -17.81 -7.57
CA ASN A 82 3.07 -18.15 -7.63
C ASN A 82 3.60 -18.65 -6.26
N LYS A 83 2.75 -19.24 -5.42
CA LYS A 83 3.12 -19.63 -4.05
C LYS A 83 4.33 -20.58 -3.99
N ASP A 84 4.42 -21.51 -4.94
CA ASP A 84 5.49 -22.51 -4.97
C ASP A 84 6.81 -21.98 -5.57
N LYS A 85 6.73 -20.92 -6.37
CA LYS A 85 7.89 -20.22 -6.95
C LYS A 85 7.62 -18.71 -6.97
N PRO A 86 7.74 -18.03 -5.82
CA PRO A 86 7.43 -16.62 -5.71
C PRO A 86 8.23 -15.75 -6.66
N GLN A 87 7.53 -14.83 -7.34
CA GLN A 87 8.14 -13.85 -8.23
C GLN A 87 8.34 -12.48 -7.54
N MET A 88 7.79 -12.34 -6.36
CA MET A 88 7.99 -11.19 -5.49
C MET A 88 8.65 -11.66 -4.18
N HIS A 89 9.33 -10.75 -3.51
CA HIS A 89 10.07 -11.02 -2.28
C HIS A 89 9.43 -10.36 -1.06
N VAL A 90 8.82 -9.19 -1.29
CA VAL A 90 8.07 -8.42 -0.30
C VAL A 90 6.75 -7.98 -0.94
N MET A 91 5.70 -7.87 -0.16
CA MET A 91 4.44 -7.29 -0.62
C MET A 91 3.83 -6.34 0.40
N PHE A 92 3.24 -5.26 -0.11
CA PHE A 92 2.42 -4.33 0.64
C PHE A 92 0.95 -4.61 0.38
N LEU A 93 0.19 -4.75 1.44
CA LEU A 93 -1.25 -5.02 1.37
C LEU A 93 -1.98 -4.22 2.45
N ASP A 94 -3.20 -3.81 2.16
CA ASP A 94 -4.10 -3.30 3.18
C ASP A 94 -4.32 -4.36 4.27
N ASP A 95 -4.51 -3.93 5.50
CA ASP A 95 -4.56 -4.78 6.69
C ASP A 95 -5.49 -6.00 6.57
N GLY A 96 -6.70 -5.84 6.09
CA GLY A 96 -7.63 -6.96 5.89
C GLY A 96 -7.14 -7.97 4.85
N ILE A 97 -6.48 -7.52 3.80
CA ILE A 97 -5.88 -8.38 2.77
C ILE A 97 -4.61 -9.03 3.31
N MET A 98 -3.83 -8.32 4.13
CA MET A 98 -2.64 -8.85 4.78
C MET A 98 -2.99 -10.01 5.73
N VAL A 99 -4.05 -9.88 6.53
CA VAL A 99 -4.54 -10.99 7.40
C VAL A 99 -4.89 -12.23 6.56
N ARG A 100 -5.49 -12.04 5.38
CA ARG A 100 -5.72 -13.17 4.44
C ARG A 100 -4.42 -13.79 3.95
N ALA A 101 -3.46 -12.96 3.53
CA ALA A 101 -2.15 -13.44 3.05
C ALA A 101 -1.43 -14.28 4.10
N ILE A 102 -1.46 -13.85 5.36
CA ILE A 102 -0.91 -14.59 6.50
C ILE A 102 -1.65 -15.92 6.66
N GLY A 103 -2.98 -15.92 6.67
CA GLY A 103 -3.78 -17.13 6.80
C GLY A 103 -3.60 -18.14 5.66
N MET A 104 -3.20 -17.68 4.46
CA MET A 104 -2.88 -18.51 3.31
C MET A 104 -1.43 -19.05 3.33
N GLY A 105 -0.63 -18.68 4.34
CA GLY A 105 0.79 -19.06 4.44
C GLY A 105 1.67 -18.42 3.36
N LEU A 106 1.34 -17.21 2.92
CA LEU A 106 2.10 -16.48 1.91
C LEU A 106 3.19 -15.58 2.51
N CYS A 107 3.13 -15.33 3.83
CA CYS A 107 4.10 -14.53 4.56
C CYS A 107 5.02 -15.43 5.40
N GLU A 108 6.27 -15.05 5.53
CA GLU A 108 7.18 -15.62 6.53
C GLU A 108 7.34 -14.65 7.71
N LYS A 109 7.68 -15.20 8.87
CA LYS A 109 7.92 -14.41 10.07
C LYS A 109 9.06 -13.42 9.86
N GLN A 110 8.81 -12.15 10.19
CA GLN A 110 9.85 -11.12 10.17
C GLN A 110 10.87 -11.37 11.29
N ARG A 111 12.12 -11.14 10.99
CA ARG A 111 13.19 -11.31 11.98
C ARG A 111 13.13 -10.20 13.03
N PRO A 112 13.41 -10.52 14.29
CA PRO A 112 13.55 -9.49 15.32
C PRO A 112 14.57 -8.44 14.90
N SER A 113 14.19 -7.17 14.95
CA SER A 113 15.06 -6.06 14.62
C SER A 113 14.73 -4.82 15.46
N PRO A 114 15.65 -3.87 15.63
CA PRO A 114 15.37 -2.61 16.31
C PRO A 114 14.17 -1.89 15.67
N ALA A 115 14.14 -1.78 14.35
CA ALA A 115 13.07 -1.07 13.63
C ALA A 115 11.69 -1.73 13.84
N LEU A 116 11.60 -3.06 13.84
CA LEU A 116 10.36 -3.78 14.14
C LEU A 116 9.90 -3.55 15.59
N ASN A 117 10.80 -3.42 16.54
CA ASN A 117 10.46 -3.18 17.93
C ASN A 117 10.05 -1.72 18.22
N GLU A 118 10.41 -0.79 17.33
CA GLU A 118 10.12 0.63 17.48
C GLU A 118 8.76 1.07 16.95
N ILE A 119 8.14 0.30 16.04
CA ILE A 119 6.82 0.65 15.53
C ILE A 119 5.73 0.52 16.60
N TYR A 120 4.62 1.23 16.42
CA TYR A 120 3.47 1.10 17.32
C TYR A 120 3.04 -0.36 17.47
N PRO A 121 2.69 -0.82 18.68
CA PRO A 121 2.20 -2.19 18.88
C PRO A 121 1.02 -2.55 17.97
N ALA A 122 0.11 -1.60 17.72
CA ALA A 122 -1.03 -1.76 16.81
C ALA A 122 -0.63 -1.95 15.32
N ALA A 123 0.62 -1.63 14.96
CA ALA A 123 1.16 -1.84 13.63
C ALA A 123 1.85 -3.21 13.46
N ARG A 124 1.89 -4.05 14.49
CA ARG A 124 2.42 -5.42 14.42
C ARG A 124 1.28 -6.41 14.20
N PHE A 125 1.42 -7.21 13.17
CA PHE A 125 0.49 -8.33 12.96
C PHE A 125 0.88 -9.52 13.84
N LYS A 126 -0.08 -10.43 14.02
CA LYS A 126 0.10 -11.62 14.87
C LYS A 126 1.41 -12.36 14.53
N ASP A 127 2.14 -12.73 15.56
CA ASP A 127 3.39 -13.50 15.49
C ASP A 127 4.49 -12.87 14.62
N ASP A 128 4.43 -11.55 14.38
CA ASP A 128 5.34 -10.81 13.50
C ASP A 128 5.38 -11.32 12.04
N MET A 129 4.28 -11.91 11.59
CA MET A 129 4.15 -12.38 10.20
C MET A 129 4.09 -11.22 9.20
N ALA A 130 3.76 -10.03 9.68
CA ALA A 130 3.75 -8.78 8.92
C ALA A 130 3.89 -7.59 9.87
N SER A 131 4.20 -6.41 9.31
CA SER A 131 4.27 -5.14 10.05
C SER A 131 3.70 -4.00 9.21
N GLY A 132 3.05 -3.04 9.87
CA GLY A 132 2.54 -1.84 9.21
C GLY A 132 3.67 -0.93 8.76
N VAL A 133 3.60 -0.42 7.54
CA VAL A 133 4.51 0.59 6.99
C VAL A 133 3.87 1.98 6.95
N SER A 134 2.53 2.05 6.97
CA SER A 134 1.82 3.32 7.13
C SER A 134 0.47 3.13 7.78
N LEU A 135 0.03 4.17 8.50
CA LEU A 135 -1.29 4.27 9.12
C LEU A 135 -2.17 5.25 8.34
N GLY A 136 -3.45 5.00 8.34
CA GLY A 136 -4.45 5.83 7.73
C GLY A 136 -5.85 5.46 8.19
N MET A 137 -6.83 6.04 7.54
CA MET A 137 -8.23 5.73 7.79
C MET A 137 -9.06 6.00 6.55
N THR A 138 -10.15 5.26 6.37
CA THR A 138 -11.17 5.56 5.38
C THR A 138 -12.29 6.35 6.04
N GLY A 139 -12.58 7.51 5.49
CA GLY A 139 -13.71 8.34 5.88
C GLY A 139 -14.44 8.86 4.65
N ILE A 140 -14.98 10.05 4.74
CA ILE A 140 -15.76 10.68 3.68
C ILE A 140 -14.90 11.71 2.97
N ALA A 141 -14.89 11.69 1.65
CA ALA A 141 -14.37 12.78 0.85
C ALA A 141 -15.48 13.37 -0.02
N TYR A 142 -15.36 14.66 -0.33
CA TYR A 142 -16.39 15.37 -1.09
C TYR A 142 -15.79 16.39 -2.05
N ASN A 143 -16.53 16.70 -3.10
CA ASN A 143 -16.18 17.73 -4.07
C ASN A 143 -16.42 19.13 -3.46
N LYS A 144 -15.36 19.76 -2.97
CA LYS A 144 -15.44 21.06 -2.29
C LYS A 144 -16.03 22.16 -3.18
N LYS A 145 -15.67 22.18 -4.48
CA LYS A 145 -16.20 23.15 -5.43
C LYS A 145 -17.71 23.02 -5.56
N MET A 146 -18.21 21.82 -5.81
CA MET A 146 -19.64 21.54 -5.93
C MET A 146 -20.39 21.90 -4.64
N PHE A 147 -19.86 21.55 -3.47
CA PHE A 147 -20.47 21.86 -2.18
C PHE A 147 -20.57 23.37 -1.96
N THR A 148 -19.53 24.12 -2.31
CA THR A 148 -19.55 25.60 -2.23
C THR A 148 -20.57 26.19 -3.19
N GLU A 149 -20.60 25.76 -4.45
CA GLU A 149 -21.53 26.26 -5.49
C GLU A 149 -23.00 25.96 -5.16
N LYS A 150 -23.27 24.85 -4.48
CA LYS A 150 -24.63 24.43 -4.08
C LYS A 150 -25.02 24.92 -2.68
N GLY A 151 -24.11 25.55 -1.96
CA GLY A 151 -24.37 25.95 -0.57
C GLY A 151 -24.54 24.78 0.40
N TRP A 152 -23.94 23.61 0.08
CA TRP A 152 -24.04 22.43 0.94
C TRP A 152 -23.00 22.50 2.08
N ALA A 153 -23.44 22.16 3.29
CA ALA A 153 -22.52 21.96 4.40
C ALA A 153 -21.66 20.72 4.18
N ALA A 154 -20.41 20.73 4.69
CA ALA A 154 -19.54 19.55 4.65
C ALA A 154 -20.22 18.33 5.30
N PRO A 155 -19.99 17.12 4.79
CA PRO A 155 -20.60 15.92 5.35
C PRO A 155 -20.06 15.64 6.75
N THR A 156 -20.89 15.06 7.61
CA THR A 156 -20.56 14.80 9.02
C THR A 156 -20.88 13.37 9.46
N SER A 157 -21.52 12.60 8.58
CA SER A 157 -22.00 11.25 8.89
C SER A 157 -21.92 10.35 7.67
N TRP A 158 -21.64 9.07 7.88
CA TRP A 158 -21.78 8.06 6.82
C TRP A 158 -23.22 7.99 6.28
N MET A 159 -24.22 8.47 7.04
CA MET A 159 -25.59 8.56 6.55
C MET A 159 -25.81 9.69 5.54
N ASP A 160 -24.86 10.61 5.39
CA ASP A 160 -24.96 11.64 4.34
C ASP A 160 -24.95 11.04 2.93
N PHE A 161 -24.38 9.85 2.76
CA PHE A 161 -24.51 9.09 1.49
C PHE A 161 -25.97 8.74 1.12
N ALA A 162 -26.87 8.72 2.10
CA ALA A 162 -28.30 8.47 1.91
C ALA A 162 -29.13 9.76 1.72
N ASP A 163 -28.54 10.95 1.81
CA ASP A 163 -29.26 12.21 1.65
C ASP A 163 -29.72 12.39 0.19
N PRO A 164 -31.03 12.54 -0.07
CA PRO A 164 -31.59 12.65 -1.43
C PRO A 164 -31.02 13.79 -2.28
N LYS A 165 -30.41 14.82 -1.65
CA LYS A 165 -29.72 15.89 -2.40
C LYS A 165 -28.55 15.41 -3.22
N PHE A 166 -27.97 14.25 -2.88
CA PHE A 166 -26.87 13.61 -3.62
C PHE A 166 -27.32 12.56 -4.64
N LYS A 167 -28.60 12.53 -4.99
CA LYS A 167 -29.11 11.57 -5.98
C LYS A 167 -28.30 11.60 -7.28
N GLY A 168 -27.74 10.44 -7.67
CA GLY A 168 -26.87 10.30 -8.84
C GLY A 168 -25.57 11.09 -8.75
N LYS A 169 -25.06 11.37 -7.53
CA LYS A 169 -23.82 12.12 -7.27
C LYS A 169 -22.88 11.40 -6.31
N VAL A 170 -23.27 10.28 -5.73
CA VAL A 170 -22.42 9.44 -4.92
C VAL A 170 -21.62 8.51 -5.83
N VAL A 171 -20.32 8.45 -5.65
CA VAL A 171 -19.46 7.45 -6.26
C VAL A 171 -18.96 6.51 -5.18
N PHE A 172 -19.15 5.22 -5.36
CA PHE A 172 -18.74 4.23 -4.39
C PHE A 172 -17.77 3.25 -5.05
N GLN A 173 -16.64 2.94 -4.39
CA GLN A 173 -15.81 1.85 -4.89
C GLN A 173 -16.51 0.52 -4.63
N SER A 174 -16.33 -0.44 -5.55
CA SER A 174 -16.88 -1.78 -5.38
C SER A 174 -16.42 -2.43 -4.09
N VAL A 175 -17.35 -2.94 -3.29
CA VAL A 175 -17.07 -3.65 -2.04
C VAL A 175 -16.21 -4.89 -2.28
N SER A 176 -16.36 -5.51 -3.45
CA SER A 176 -15.64 -6.73 -3.82
C SER A 176 -14.16 -6.50 -4.13
N SER A 177 -13.80 -5.32 -4.65
CA SER A 177 -12.45 -5.01 -5.13
C SER A 177 -11.71 -3.94 -4.32
N SER A 178 -12.41 -3.11 -3.55
CA SER A 178 -11.83 -1.97 -2.83
C SER A 178 -12.05 -2.02 -1.33
N SER A 179 -10.97 -1.78 -0.56
CA SER A 179 -11.05 -1.61 0.89
C SER A 179 -11.92 -0.40 1.26
N PHE A 180 -11.88 0.70 0.48
CA PHE A 180 -12.68 1.89 0.76
C PHE A 180 -14.18 1.63 0.62
N GLY A 181 -14.58 0.89 -0.42
CA GLY A 181 -15.97 0.47 -0.60
C GLY A 181 -16.45 -0.45 0.53
N LEU A 182 -15.62 -1.44 0.89
CA LEU A 182 -15.93 -2.34 2.00
C LEU A 182 -16.08 -1.57 3.32
N HIS A 183 -15.17 -0.64 3.62
CA HIS A 183 -15.23 0.17 4.83
C HIS A 183 -16.51 1.00 4.91
N GLY A 184 -16.87 1.69 3.82
CA GLY A 184 -18.11 2.46 3.77
C GLY A 184 -19.35 1.59 3.93
N PHE A 185 -19.39 0.41 3.30
CA PHE A 185 -20.48 -0.55 3.48
C PHE A 185 -20.57 -1.05 4.93
N LEU A 186 -19.46 -1.41 5.55
CA LEU A 186 -19.45 -1.90 6.93
C LEU A 186 -19.85 -0.81 7.93
N MET A 187 -19.45 0.44 7.70
CA MET A 187 -19.91 1.56 8.54
C MET A 187 -21.40 1.81 8.38
N PHE A 188 -21.91 1.80 7.15
CA PHE A 188 -23.35 1.87 6.92
C PHE A 188 -24.09 0.71 7.59
N ASN A 189 -23.58 -0.52 7.46
CA ASN A 189 -24.15 -1.70 8.11
C ASN A 189 -24.22 -1.54 9.63
N ARG A 190 -23.16 -1.04 10.29
CA ARG A 190 -23.14 -0.76 11.73
C ARG A 190 -24.21 0.23 12.16
N ILE A 191 -24.42 1.29 11.38
CA ILE A 191 -25.46 2.29 11.63
C ILE A 191 -26.87 1.67 11.48
N GLN A 192 -27.02 0.67 10.61
CA GLN A 192 -28.29 -0.06 10.47
C GLN A 192 -28.47 -1.16 11.53
N GLY A 193 -27.57 -1.28 12.53
CA GLY A 193 -27.64 -2.28 13.62
C GLY A 193 -26.90 -3.59 13.33
N GLY A 194 -26.11 -3.65 12.26
CA GLY A 194 -25.23 -4.77 11.94
C GLY A 194 -23.87 -4.69 12.65
N ASN A 195 -23.00 -5.64 12.33
CA ASN A 195 -21.61 -5.69 12.82
C ASN A 195 -20.74 -6.48 11.83
N ASP A 196 -19.48 -6.74 12.20
CA ASP A 196 -18.50 -7.42 11.34
C ASP A 196 -18.80 -8.91 11.08
N LYS A 197 -19.77 -9.49 11.81
CA LYS A 197 -20.26 -10.89 11.65
C LYS A 197 -21.62 -10.95 10.99
N ASN A 198 -22.41 -9.87 11.11
CA ASN A 198 -23.76 -9.78 10.56
C ASN A 198 -23.92 -8.53 9.71
N VAL A 199 -23.98 -8.72 8.40
CA VAL A 199 -24.14 -7.65 7.41
C VAL A 199 -25.55 -7.59 6.80
N GLU A 200 -26.49 -8.39 7.30
CA GLU A 200 -27.87 -8.40 6.81
C GLU A 200 -28.56 -7.04 6.87
N PRO A 201 -28.44 -6.25 7.98
CA PRO A 201 -29.07 -4.94 8.04
C PRO A 201 -28.56 -4.00 6.95
N GLY A 202 -27.25 -4.02 6.66
CA GLY A 202 -26.64 -3.23 5.59
C GLY A 202 -27.15 -3.64 4.19
N PHE A 203 -27.11 -4.93 3.87
CA PHE A 203 -27.58 -5.44 2.59
C PHE A 203 -29.08 -5.15 2.35
N LYS A 204 -29.90 -5.25 3.38
CA LYS A 204 -31.33 -4.96 3.29
C LYS A 204 -31.59 -3.46 3.05
N ALA A 205 -30.89 -2.60 3.76
CA ALA A 205 -31.13 -1.15 3.71
C ALA A 205 -30.43 -0.44 2.54
N TRP A 206 -29.32 -0.99 2.00
CA TRP A 206 -28.52 -0.35 0.97
C TRP A 206 -29.28 0.02 -0.29
N PRO A 207 -30.06 -0.90 -0.91
CA PRO A 207 -30.78 -0.61 -2.16
C PRO A 207 -31.80 0.53 -2.03
N GLU A 208 -32.35 0.72 -0.84
CA GLU A 208 -33.37 1.75 -0.59
C GLU A 208 -32.76 3.08 -0.16
N LYS A 209 -31.67 3.06 0.63
CA LYS A 209 -31.13 4.27 1.26
C LYS A 209 -29.95 4.86 0.50
N ILE A 210 -28.96 4.04 0.14
CA ILE A 210 -27.72 4.49 -0.53
C ILE A 210 -27.80 4.32 -2.04
N GLY A 211 -28.31 3.17 -2.51
CA GLY A 211 -28.38 2.81 -3.93
C GLY A 211 -28.95 3.90 -4.85
N PRO A 212 -30.06 4.58 -4.50
CA PRO A 212 -30.64 5.63 -5.34
C PRO A 212 -29.72 6.83 -5.57
N ASN A 213 -28.75 7.07 -4.68
CA ASN A 213 -27.82 8.17 -4.76
C ASN A 213 -26.53 7.80 -5.52
N VAL A 214 -26.25 6.50 -5.67
CA VAL A 214 -25.03 6.04 -6.34
C VAL A 214 -25.13 6.26 -7.84
N LEU A 215 -24.18 7.02 -8.37
CA LEU A 215 -24.00 7.23 -9.81
C LEU A 215 -23.31 6.00 -10.42
N GLU A 216 -22.25 5.55 -9.78
CA GLU A 216 -21.44 4.44 -10.28
C GLU A 216 -20.70 3.72 -9.14
N TYR A 217 -20.58 2.40 -9.27
CA TYR A 217 -19.64 1.58 -8.51
C TYR A 217 -18.37 1.40 -9.33
N ILE A 218 -17.25 1.98 -8.86
CA ILE A 218 -15.97 1.95 -9.57
C ILE A 218 -15.03 0.88 -8.97
N PRO A 219 -14.22 0.20 -9.80
CA PRO A 219 -13.32 -0.84 -9.30
C PRO A 219 -12.14 -0.28 -8.48
N SER A 220 -11.75 0.97 -8.76
CA SER A 220 -10.63 1.63 -8.08
C SER A 220 -10.80 3.15 -8.09
N SER A 221 -9.97 3.85 -7.30
CA SER A 221 -9.98 5.32 -7.22
C SER A 221 -9.41 6.03 -8.46
N ALA A 222 -8.92 5.31 -9.46
CA ALA A 222 -8.26 5.94 -10.62
C ALA A 222 -9.20 6.87 -11.40
N LYS A 223 -10.46 6.43 -11.62
CA LYS A 223 -11.50 7.21 -12.32
C LYS A 223 -12.04 8.37 -11.48
N LEU A 224 -11.88 8.31 -10.15
CA LEU A 224 -12.51 9.27 -9.24
C LEU A 224 -12.04 10.71 -9.50
N SER A 225 -10.76 10.91 -9.81
CA SER A 225 -10.20 12.24 -10.09
C SER A 225 -10.93 12.94 -11.24
N GLU A 226 -11.20 12.20 -12.31
CA GLU A 226 -11.94 12.71 -13.48
C GLU A 226 -13.38 13.05 -13.09
N MET A 227 -14.08 12.15 -12.42
CA MET A 227 -15.46 12.35 -11.99
C MET A 227 -15.64 13.53 -11.04
N VAL A 228 -14.63 13.83 -10.23
CA VAL A 228 -14.64 15.03 -9.38
C VAL A 228 -14.42 16.30 -10.19
N GLN A 229 -13.49 16.29 -11.15
CA GLN A 229 -13.21 17.44 -12.02
C GLN A 229 -14.39 17.79 -12.91
N THR A 230 -15.07 16.80 -13.48
CA THR A 230 -16.26 16.98 -14.34
C THR A 230 -17.51 17.36 -13.54
N GLY A 231 -17.46 17.28 -12.19
CA GLY A 231 -18.61 17.55 -11.34
C GLY A 231 -19.66 16.43 -11.32
N GLU A 232 -19.26 15.22 -11.69
CA GLU A 232 -20.11 14.04 -11.60
C GLU A 232 -20.16 13.51 -10.16
N ALA A 233 -19.00 13.41 -9.50
CA ALA A 233 -18.87 12.92 -8.13
C ALA A 233 -18.96 14.06 -7.11
N ALA A 234 -19.92 13.98 -6.19
CA ALA A 234 -20.06 14.88 -5.06
C ALA A 234 -19.51 14.29 -3.77
N LEU A 235 -19.75 13.00 -3.51
CA LEU A 235 -19.49 12.33 -2.23
C LEU A 235 -18.99 10.90 -2.47
N PHE A 236 -17.92 10.49 -1.76
CA PHE A 236 -17.28 9.18 -1.93
C PHE A 236 -16.41 8.81 -0.73
N PRO A 237 -16.23 7.49 -0.42
CA PRO A 237 -15.27 7.05 0.59
C PRO A 237 -13.84 7.24 0.10
N LEU A 238 -12.97 7.81 0.94
CA LEU A 238 -11.54 7.94 0.63
C LEU A 238 -10.71 8.17 1.90
N THR A 239 -9.38 8.11 1.76
CA THR A 239 -8.45 8.41 2.86
C THR A 239 -8.00 9.88 2.84
N PRO A 240 -7.62 10.46 4.00
CA PRO A 240 -7.03 11.81 4.04
C PRO A 240 -5.78 11.95 3.17
N THR A 241 -4.96 10.90 3.11
CA THR A 241 -3.71 10.88 2.31
C THR A 241 -4.01 10.92 0.81
N ALA A 242 -5.01 10.15 0.35
CA ALA A 242 -5.45 10.21 -1.05
C ALA A 242 -6.09 11.56 -1.39
N VAL A 243 -6.87 12.14 -0.48
CA VAL A 243 -7.40 13.50 -0.64
C VAL A 243 -6.27 14.52 -0.76
N ALA A 244 -5.25 14.46 0.11
CA ALA A 244 -4.09 15.35 0.01
C ALA A 244 -3.37 15.21 -1.34
N ALA A 245 -3.16 13.98 -1.82
CA ALA A 245 -2.56 13.74 -3.13
C ALA A 245 -3.40 14.28 -4.31
N LEU A 246 -4.72 14.24 -4.22
CA LEU A 246 -5.62 14.84 -5.22
C LEU A 246 -5.56 16.38 -5.17
N LYS A 247 -5.52 16.96 -3.97
CA LYS A 247 -5.39 18.43 -3.78
C LYS A 247 -4.09 18.97 -4.41
N VAL A 248 -2.97 18.27 -4.27
CA VAL A 248 -1.71 18.64 -4.93
C VAL A 248 -1.84 18.67 -6.46
N LYS A 249 -2.71 17.85 -7.04
CA LYS A 249 -3.01 17.85 -8.47
C LYS A 249 -4.06 18.92 -8.88
N GLY A 250 -4.49 19.77 -7.95
CA GLY A 250 -5.51 20.80 -8.20
C GLY A 250 -6.95 20.26 -8.23
N ILE A 251 -7.19 19.01 -7.82
CA ILE A 251 -8.54 18.44 -7.75
C ILE A 251 -9.28 19.05 -6.54
N PRO A 252 -10.50 19.60 -6.71
CA PRO A 252 -11.22 20.32 -5.65
C PRO A 252 -11.92 19.35 -4.68
N VAL A 253 -11.14 18.58 -3.94
CA VAL A 253 -11.61 17.62 -2.93
C VAL A 253 -11.29 18.08 -1.53
N GLU A 254 -12.09 17.63 -0.55
CA GLU A 254 -11.82 17.80 0.88
C GLU A 254 -12.19 16.52 1.62
N TYR A 255 -11.53 16.28 2.76
CA TYR A 255 -11.84 15.17 3.65
C TYR A 255 -12.75 15.63 4.79
N ALA A 256 -13.72 14.81 5.15
CA ALA A 256 -14.58 15.01 6.30
C ALA A 256 -14.53 13.80 7.22
N GLN A 257 -14.31 14.05 8.52
CA GLN A 257 -14.36 13.03 9.54
C GLN A 257 -15.82 12.76 9.94
N PRO A 258 -16.35 11.55 9.67
CA PRO A 258 -17.72 11.23 10.10
C PRO A 258 -17.79 11.07 11.62
N LYS A 259 -18.91 11.49 12.22
CA LYS A 259 -19.15 11.42 13.67
C LYS A 259 -19.17 9.99 14.22
N GLU A 260 -19.50 9.01 13.39
CA GLU A 260 -19.48 7.59 13.74
C GLU A 260 -18.06 7.00 13.72
N GLY A 261 -17.07 7.80 13.33
CA GLY A 261 -15.67 7.41 13.17
C GLY A 261 -15.31 7.00 11.74
N SER A 262 -14.04 7.13 11.42
CA SER A 262 -13.44 6.59 10.21
C SER A 262 -12.90 5.19 10.49
N VAL A 263 -12.83 4.35 9.47
CA VAL A 263 -12.29 2.99 9.60
C VAL A 263 -10.78 3.03 9.51
N VAL A 264 -10.09 2.46 10.48
CA VAL A 264 -8.62 2.29 10.41
C VAL A 264 -8.25 1.55 9.13
N LEU A 265 -7.27 2.06 8.42
CA LEU A 265 -6.67 1.44 7.26
C LEU A 265 -5.15 1.48 7.45
N MET A 266 -4.54 0.32 7.55
CA MET A 266 -3.10 0.18 7.65
C MET A 266 -2.57 -0.50 6.38
N VAL A 267 -1.52 0.03 5.79
CA VAL A 267 -0.75 -0.70 4.79
C VAL A 267 0.31 -1.50 5.52
N GLY A 268 0.19 -2.81 5.46
CA GLY A 268 1.17 -3.74 6.00
C GLY A 268 2.15 -4.21 4.94
N GLN A 269 3.33 -4.62 5.38
CA GLN A 269 4.30 -5.36 4.59
C GLN A 269 4.50 -6.76 5.14
N CYS A 270 4.74 -7.73 4.28
CA CYS A 270 5.32 -9.01 4.69
C CYS A 270 6.40 -9.47 3.71
N VAL A 271 7.35 -10.23 4.23
CA VAL A 271 8.28 -11.01 3.42
C VAL A 271 7.55 -12.23 2.90
N ILE A 272 7.61 -12.48 1.60
CA ILE A 272 6.90 -13.60 0.98
C ILE A 272 7.63 -14.90 1.31
N ALA A 273 6.89 -15.89 1.79
CA ALA A 273 7.43 -17.19 2.14
C ALA A 273 8.04 -17.91 0.91
N ASN A 274 9.14 -18.64 1.12
CA ASN A 274 9.86 -19.38 0.08
C ASN A 274 10.39 -18.52 -1.09
N ASN A 275 10.60 -17.22 -0.89
CA ASN A 275 11.18 -16.36 -1.91
C ASN A 275 12.66 -16.68 -2.17
N SER A 276 13.18 -16.29 -3.33
CA SER A 276 14.55 -16.62 -3.76
C SER A 276 15.65 -15.81 -3.08
N GLU A 277 15.34 -14.71 -2.39
CA GLU A 277 16.29 -13.80 -1.73
C GLU A 277 15.88 -13.48 -0.29
N PRO A 278 15.68 -14.50 0.59
CA PRO A 278 15.07 -14.30 1.91
C PRO A 278 15.87 -13.34 2.81
N GLU A 279 17.21 -13.41 2.78
CA GLU A 279 18.07 -12.54 3.58
C GLU A 279 17.90 -11.06 3.20
N LEU A 280 17.87 -10.80 1.90
CA LEU A 280 17.76 -9.43 1.39
C LEU A 280 16.34 -8.89 1.53
N ALA A 281 15.33 -9.75 1.40
CA ALA A 281 13.94 -9.41 1.63
C ALA A 281 13.66 -9.02 3.10
N GLN A 282 14.23 -9.76 4.07
CA GLN A 282 14.16 -9.41 5.50
C GLN A 282 14.84 -8.07 5.79
N LYS A 283 16.02 -7.81 5.20
CA LYS A 283 16.72 -6.52 5.32
C LYS A 283 15.89 -5.37 4.72
N LEU A 284 15.21 -5.60 3.59
CA LEU A 284 14.31 -4.60 3.02
C LEU A 284 13.14 -4.33 3.97
N ALA A 285 12.51 -5.37 4.48
CA ALA A 285 11.40 -5.23 5.42
C ALA A 285 11.79 -4.45 6.69
N GLU A 286 12.96 -4.72 7.25
CA GLU A 286 13.50 -3.95 8.37
C GLU A 286 13.77 -2.48 7.98
N PHE A 287 14.42 -2.25 6.83
CA PHE A 287 14.77 -0.91 6.36
C PHE A 287 13.53 -0.03 6.18
N LEU A 288 12.44 -0.59 5.66
CA LEU A 288 11.18 0.12 5.42
C LEU A 288 10.47 0.57 6.71
N LEU A 289 10.81 -0.02 7.86
CA LEU A 289 10.34 0.41 9.18
C LEU A 289 11.26 1.45 9.84
N SER A 290 12.41 1.73 9.27
CA SER A 290 13.36 2.68 9.84
C SER A 290 12.78 4.10 9.90
N PRO A 291 13.17 4.92 10.91
CA PRO A 291 12.72 6.30 11.00
C PRO A 291 12.99 7.12 9.74
N LEU A 292 14.15 6.90 9.09
CA LEU A 292 14.51 7.60 7.86
C LEU A 292 13.60 7.24 6.68
N ALA A 293 13.37 5.95 6.45
CA ALA A 293 12.49 5.50 5.36
C ALA A 293 11.08 6.05 5.55
N GLN A 294 10.55 5.97 6.76
CA GLN A 294 9.20 6.43 7.07
C GLN A 294 9.06 7.97 7.08
N ALA A 295 10.10 8.71 7.45
CA ALA A 295 10.12 10.16 7.29
C ALA A 295 10.05 10.57 5.81
N ASN A 296 10.76 9.86 4.94
CA ASN A 296 10.75 10.14 3.51
C ASN A 296 9.36 9.87 2.89
N VAL A 297 8.71 8.77 3.25
CA VAL A 297 7.36 8.50 2.72
C VAL A 297 6.29 9.41 3.31
N LEU A 298 6.48 9.93 4.53
CA LEU A 298 5.64 11.00 5.05
C LEU A 298 5.80 12.28 4.23
N GLN A 299 7.03 12.72 4.02
CA GLN A 299 7.33 13.98 3.35
C GLN A 299 6.93 13.99 1.88
N TYR A 300 7.19 12.89 1.16
CA TYR A 300 7.03 12.84 -0.31
C TYR A 300 5.82 12.02 -0.77
N GLY A 301 5.22 11.22 0.11
CA GLY A 301 4.09 10.35 -0.20
C GLY A 301 2.88 10.54 0.70
N SER A 302 2.96 11.47 1.66
CA SER A 302 1.90 11.72 2.66
C SER A 302 1.49 10.45 3.44
N GLN A 303 2.40 9.48 3.58
CA GLN A 303 2.16 8.25 4.33
C GLN A 303 2.45 8.48 5.81
N ILE A 304 1.49 8.20 6.67
CA ILE A 304 1.65 8.40 8.12
C ILE A 304 2.51 7.28 8.70
N PRO A 305 3.63 7.62 9.37
CA PRO A 305 4.55 6.63 9.93
C PRO A 305 3.91 5.70 10.95
N THR A 306 4.35 4.45 10.97
CA THR A 306 4.10 3.49 12.06
C THR A 306 5.21 3.52 13.11
N ASN A 307 6.37 4.07 12.77
CA ASN A 307 7.49 4.27 13.69
C ASN A 307 7.41 5.68 14.30
N PRO A 308 7.15 5.81 15.61
CA PRO A 308 7.02 7.11 16.28
C PRO A 308 8.31 7.94 16.29
N LYS A 309 9.47 7.32 16.00
CA LYS A 309 10.74 8.02 15.87
C LYS A 309 10.97 8.63 14.48
N ALA A 310 10.08 8.41 13.53
CA ALA A 310 10.18 9.03 12.20
C ALA A 310 10.02 10.55 12.34
N PRO A 311 11.01 11.36 11.93
CA PRO A 311 10.89 12.82 11.98
C PRO A 311 9.73 13.32 11.14
N ALA A 312 8.88 14.13 11.73
CA ALA A 312 7.80 14.84 11.04
C ALA A 312 8.04 16.35 11.15
N VAL A 313 8.16 17.03 10.03
CA VAL A 313 8.44 18.48 9.96
C VAL A 313 7.48 19.16 8.99
N GLY A 314 7.26 20.46 9.17
CA GLY A 314 6.42 21.26 8.28
C GLY A 314 4.99 20.71 8.12
N GLU A 315 4.52 20.58 6.89
CA GLU A 315 3.20 20.04 6.56
C GLU A 315 3.02 18.59 7.01
N GLY A 316 4.07 17.77 6.99
CA GLY A 316 4.05 16.41 7.49
C GLY A 316 3.73 16.33 8.99
N ALA A 317 4.26 17.24 9.81
CA ALA A 317 3.95 17.30 11.24
C ALA A 317 2.47 17.66 11.48
N ALA A 318 1.93 18.63 10.75
CA ALA A 318 0.53 19.00 10.82
C ALA A 318 -0.39 17.84 10.40
N GLN A 319 -0.02 17.11 9.36
CA GLN A 319 -0.75 15.92 8.87
C GLN A 319 -0.77 14.81 9.92
N VAL A 320 0.38 14.49 10.52
CA VAL A 320 0.49 13.49 11.60
C VAL A 320 -0.39 13.90 12.79
N ALA A 321 -0.32 15.16 13.23
CA ALA A 321 -1.12 15.64 14.33
C ALA A 321 -2.63 15.53 14.05
N GLN A 322 -3.06 15.94 12.86
CA GLN A 322 -4.46 15.86 12.43
C GLN A 322 -4.96 14.42 12.39
N ILE A 323 -4.21 13.51 11.77
CA ILE A 323 -4.59 12.10 11.70
C ILE A 323 -4.58 11.45 13.08
N SER A 324 -3.61 11.76 13.93
CA SER A 324 -3.58 11.30 15.32
C SER A 324 -4.83 11.74 16.12
N GLN A 325 -5.34 12.92 15.85
CA GLN A 325 -6.59 13.37 16.43
C GLN A 325 -7.80 12.56 15.96
N TRP A 326 -7.91 12.33 14.66
CA TRP A 326 -9.00 11.53 14.07
C TRP A 326 -8.95 10.07 14.49
N MET A 327 -7.75 9.51 14.67
CA MET A 327 -7.55 8.14 15.15
C MET A 327 -8.16 7.86 16.54
N LYS A 328 -8.41 8.88 17.37
CA LYS A 328 -9.03 8.70 18.68
C LYS A 328 -10.45 8.12 18.59
N ASN A 329 -11.15 8.37 17.49
CA ASN A 329 -12.51 7.87 17.23
C ASN A 329 -12.53 6.88 16.05
N ALA A 330 -11.37 6.36 15.64
CA ALA A 330 -11.30 5.44 14.53
C ALA A 330 -11.85 4.06 14.92
N VAL A 331 -12.51 3.44 13.96
CA VAL A 331 -13.12 2.12 14.09
C VAL A 331 -12.16 1.07 13.58
N THR A 332 -11.83 0.10 14.43
CA THR A 332 -11.12 -1.11 14.01
C THR A 332 -12.12 -2.19 13.61
N LEU A 333 -11.73 -3.03 12.66
CA LEU A 333 -12.55 -4.10 12.11
C LEU A 333 -12.03 -5.48 12.56
N ASP A 334 -12.95 -6.42 12.78
CA ASP A 334 -12.61 -7.83 13.01
C ASP A 334 -12.31 -8.52 11.66
N TRP A 335 -11.08 -8.34 11.19
CA TRP A 335 -10.65 -8.87 9.88
C TRP A 335 -10.71 -10.39 9.79
N GLU A 336 -10.59 -11.11 10.89
CA GLU A 336 -10.73 -12.57 10.90
C GLU A 336 -12.17 -12.96 10.54
N SER A 337 -13.15 -12.40 11.23
CA SER A 337 -14.57 -12.62 10.93
C SER A 337 -14.98 -12.13 9.55
N ILE A 338 -14.51 -10.94 9.14
CA ILE A 338 -14.80 -10.37 7.83
C ILE A 338 -14.27 -11.28 6.73
N ASN A 339 -13.01 -11.69 6.80
CA ASN A 339 -12.37 -12.50 5.77
C ASN A 339 -12.99 -13.90 5.64
N ALA A 340 -13.46 -14.49 6.74
CA ALA A 340 -14.19 -15.76 6.71
C ALA A 340 -15.50 -15.66 5.89
N ASN A 341 -16.17 -14.52 5.92
CA ASN A 341 -17.47 -14.30 5.26
C ASN A 341 -17.39 -13.53 3.93
N ARG A 342 -16.29 -12.84 3.66
CA ARG A 342 -16.12 -11.94 2.52
C ARG A 342 -16.43 -12.57 1.16
N PRO A 343 -16.08 -13.83 0.85
CA PRO A 343 -16.45 -14.43 -0.44
C PRO A 343 -17.96 -14.45 -0.69
N ALA A 344 -18.74 -14.81 0.33
CA ALA A 344 -20.20 -14.81 0.23
C ALA A 344 -20.77 -13.39 0.12
N TRP A 345 -20.21 -12.44 0.85
CA TRP A 345 -20.61 -11.03 0.76
C TRP A 345 -20.32 -10.44 -0.60
N ASN A 346 -19.15 -10.71 -1.17
CA ASN A 346 -18.77 -10.25 -2.50
C ASN A 346 -19.71 -10.84 -3.58
N ALA A 347 -19.98 -12.14 -3.52
CA ALA A 347 -20.90 -12.78 -4.46
C ALA A 347 -22.33 -12.16 -4.38
N ARG A 348 -22.81 -11.91 -3.15
CA ARG A 348 -24.09 -11.25 -2.94
C ARG A 348 -24.10 -9.80 -3.42
N TRP A 349 -23.04 -9.04 -3.12
CA TRP A 349 -22.87 -7.66 -3.57
C TRP A 349 -22.99 -7.55 -5.09
N ASN A 350 -22.17 -8.32 -5.79
CA ASN A 350 -22.16 -8.33 -7.26
C ASN A 350 -23.50 -8.77 -7.87
N LYS A 351 -24.24 -9.66 -7.20
CA LYS A 351 -25.54 -10.14 -7.67
C LYS A 351 -26.69 -9.18 -7.42
N THR A 352 -26.66 -8.46 -6.29
CA THR A 352 -27.87 -7.75 -5.80
C THR A 352 -27.74 -6.24 -5.78
N ILE A 353 -26.53 -5.69 -5.76
CA ILE A 353 -26.28 -4.25 -5.63
C ILE A 353 -25.57 -3.72 -6.87
N GLU A 354 -24.42 -4.28 -7.20
CA GLU A 354 -23.60 -3.88 -8.34
C GLU A 354 -23.93 -4.78 -9.54
N LYS A 355 -25.00 -4.41 -10.27
CA LYS A 355 -25.52 -5.20 -11.41
C LYS A 355 -24.96 -4.70 -12.73
#